data_2140c3ed2ca5e95c2467358a64cf33f2
#
_entry.id   2140c3ed2ca5e95c2467358a64cf33f2
#
_cell.length_a   1.000
_cell.length_b   1.000
_cell.length_c   1.000
_cell.angle_alpha   90.00
_cell.angle_beta   90.00
_cell.angle_gamma   90.00
#
_symmetry.space_group_name_H-M   'P 1'
#
loop_
_entity.id
_entity.type
_entity.pdbx_description
1 polymer ?
#
loop_
_entity_poly.entity_id
_entity_poly.type
_entity_poly.pdbx_seq_one_letter_code
_entity_poly.pdbx_strand_id
1 'polypeptide(L)'
;MTSDPLAGLDERQLEAARTLRGPVCVLAGAGTGKTRVITHRIAHGVDTGAYSPTRVMAVTFTTKAAGELRGRLRMLGVQGVSARTFHAAALAQLNFFWPTLAGDSAPSLIDNKVRMLAHAADGLGLRTDTATLRDVASGIEWRKVTMRSIEDYARDRPDGIGGLSLAAVVDLQKAYEKLKDERRQMDFEDVLLACAGMLEAEPHVAKAVREQYRHFTVDEFQDVSPLQHHLLELWVGERGDVCVVGDASQTIYSFAGADARFLLEFPTRHPEGKLVRLETNYRSDAAVLAVANALMRGRPGALELVPAERHGAPAVPGPTPVVTDYEDDLAEAAGIARAVAAQIARGIPAPHIAILYRAHAQSGQLLQALADQGVAATVLGGTRFFDLPEVRQAIMALRAAAVAPIETSFLDTVRDVLRSLGFSDEPPPAGGALRDAWEARAALLRLAEGAPEGMTLREFTDGLMARAKDQHEPEMGTVTLSTLHAAKGLEWPHVHIAGLSEGLLPISYATTFEQIDEERRLAYVGITRAARTLSLSWSRGQGRTPRSPSRFLAEIGTRTLDAERGSSTSAGRSPRTPSPRGSAPRG
;
A
#
# COMPACT_ATOMS: atom_id res chain seq x y z
N MET A 1 -28.36 17.41 15.37
CA MET A 1 -28.24 18.23 14.14
C MET A 1 -27.18 17.53 13.28
N THR A 2 -27.57 16.87 12.20
CA THR A 2 -26.62 16.32 11.24
C THR A 2 -25.89 17.50 10.59
N SER A 3 -24.56 17.54 10.71
CA SER A 3 -23.74 18.56 10.03
C SER A 3 -23.93 18.40 8.52
N ASP A 4 -24.00 19.51 7.78
CA ASP A 4 -24.07 19.50 6.32
C ASP A 4 -22.96 18.58 5.76
N PRO A 5 -23.31 17.51 5.04
CA PRO A 5 -22.30 16.59 4.50
C PRO A 5 -21.38 17.23 3.46
N LEU A 6 -21.67 18.44 2.99
CA LEU A 6 -20.81 19.19 2.08
C LEU A 6 -19.89 20.20 2.78
N ALA A 7 -20.02 20.37 4.10
CA ALA A 7 -19.22 21.34 4.84
C ALA A 7 -17.71 21.06 4.73
N GLY A 8 -16.94 22.12 4.47
CA GLY A 8 -15.47 22.09 4.43
C GLY A 8 -14.87 21.44 3.18
N LEU A 9 -15.65 21.15 2.15
CA LEU A 9 -15.15 20.77 0.84
C LEU A 9 -14.75 22.04 0.03
N ASP A 10 -13.67 21.94 -0.75
CA ASP A 10 -13.35 22.98 -1.72
C ASP A 10 -14.28 22.94 -2.93
N GLU A 11 -14.16 23.93 -3.82
CA GLU A 11 -15.04 24.11 -4.99
C GLU A 11 -15.08 22.86 -5.88
N ARG A 12 -13.92 22.24 -6.17
CA ARG A 12 -13.82 21.05 -7.03
C ARG A 12 -14.33 19.80 -6.31
N GLN A 13 -14.04 19.66 -5.03
CA GLN A 13 -14.59 18.59 -4.20
C GLN A 13 -16.12 18.71 -4.11
N LEU A 14 -16.66 19.94 -3.95
CA LEU A 14 -18.11 20.22 -3.97
C LEU A 14 -18.75 19.85 -5.33
N GLU A 15 -18.10 20.21 -6.43
CA GLU A 15 -18.55 19.84 -7.78
C GLU A 15 -18.70 18.30 -7.89
N ALA A 16 -17.68 17.55 -7.50
CA ALA A 16 -17.70 16.09 -7.53
C ALA A 16 -18.75 15.49 -6.57
N ALA A 17 -18.86 16.04 -5.36
CA ALA A 17 -19.79 15.54 -4.34
C ALA A 17 -21.27 15.81 -4.69
N ARG A 18 -21.57 16.92 -5.37
CA ARG A 18 -22.93 17.29 -5.81
C ARG A 18 -23.39 16.59 -7.07
N THR A 19 -22.48 16.09 -7.91
CA THR A 19 -22.84 15.39 -9.15
C THR A 19 -23.27 13.97 -8.85
N LEU A 20 -24.52 13.73 -8.50
CA LEU A 20 -25.03 12.46 -7.97
C LEU A 20 -25.47 11.45 -9.03
N ARG A 21 -25.76 11.88 -10.26
CA ARG A 21 -26.32 11.03 -11.33
C ARG A 21 -25.39 10.96 -12.54
N GLY A 22 -25.51 9.87 -13.28
CA GLY A 22 -24.75 9.60 -14.48
C GLY A 22 -23.31 9.20 -14.21
N PRO A 23 -22.52 8.97 -15.28
CA PRO A 23 -21.10 8.65 -15.16
C PRO A 23 -20.31 9.85 -14.66
N VAL A 24 -19.50 9.65 -13.63
CA VAL A 24 -18.63 10.68 -13.07
C VAL A 24 -17.20 10.14 -12.97
N CYS A 25 -16.27 10.86 -13.55
CA CYS A 25 -14.84 10.59 -13.41
C CYS A 25 -14.17 11.68 -12.57
N VAL A 26 -13.56 11.30 -11.47
CA VAL A 26 -12.80 12.21 -10.61
C VAL A 26 -11.31 11.86 -10.75
N LEU A 27 -10.58 12.65 -11.54
CA LEU A 27 -9.12 12.58 -11.57
C LEU A 27 -8.60 13.33 -10.35
N ALA A 28 -8.04 12.60 -9.41
CA ALA A 28 -7.69 13.14 -8.10
C ALA A 28 -6.24 12.83 -7.74
N GLY A 29 -5.37 13.83 -7.78
CA GLY A 29 -3.96 13.66 -7.47
C GLY A 29 -3.68 13.20 -6.04
N ALA A 30 -2.42 12.92 -5.75
CA ALA A 30 -2.00 12.56 -4.40
C ALA A 30 -2.38 13.67 -3.40
N GLY A 31 -2.91 13.29 -2.23
CA GLY A 31 -3.22 14.24 -1.15
C GLY A 31 -4.38 15.21 -1.41
N THR A 32 -5.16 15.04 -2.47
CA THR A 32 -6.29 15.92 -2.82
C THR A 32 -7.63 15.55 -2.15
N GLY A 33 -7.63 14.52 -1.31
CA GLY A 33 -8.83 14.14 -0.57
C GLY A 33 -9.78 13.21 -1.32
N LYS A 34 -9.28 12.28 -2.16
CA LYS A 34 -10.06 11.24 -2.87
C LYS A 34 -11.13 10.60 -1.98
N THR A 35 -10.72 9.97 -0.91
CA THR A 35 -11.63 9.27 0.03
C THR A 35 -12.63 10.22 0.69
N ARG A 36 -12.23 11.48 0.95
CA ARG A 36 -13.12 12.52 1.48
C ARG A 36 -14.25 12.82 0.48
N VAL A 37 -13.92 13.06 -0.78
CA VAL A 37 -14.93 13.30 -1.83
C VAL A 37 -15.88 12.13 -1.96
N ILE A 38 -15.37 10.89 -1.99
CA ILE A 38 -16.19 9.68 -2.06
C ILE A 38 -17.21 9.62 -0.90
N THR A 39 -16.74 9.80 0.34
CA THR A 39 -17.59 9.69 1.52
C THR A 39 -18.62 10.81 1.60
N HIS A 40 -18.21 12.04 1.31
CA HIS A 40 -19.11 13.20 1.31
C HIS A 40 -20.14 13.16 0.16
N ARG A 41 -19.76 12.67 -1.04
CA ARG A 41 -20.67 12.42 -2.15
C ARG A 41 -21.74 11.40 -1.77
N ILE A 42 -21.36 10.26 -1.18
CA ILE A 42 -22.31 9.24 -0.74
C ILE A 42 -23.22 9.80 0.36
N ALA A 43 -22.65 10.51 1.34
CA ALA A 43 -23.42 11.12 2.42
C ALA A 43 -24.42 12.16 1.90
N HIS A 44 -24.00 13.03 0.98
CA HIS A 44 -24.90 14.00 0.33
C HIS A 44 -26.02 13.33 -0.48
N GLY A 45 -25.69 12.25 -1.21
CA GLY A 45 -26.68 11.48 -1.96
C GLY A 45 -27.74 10.83 -1.06
N VAL A 46 -27.34 10.38 0.14
CA VAL A 46 -28.26 9.82 1.14
C VAL A 46 -29.09 10.92 1.80
N ASP A 47 -28.48 12.03 2.20
CA ASP A 47 -29.12 13.16 2.85
C ASP A 47 -30.21 13.79 1.98
N THR A 48 -29.93 13.94 0.68
CA THR A 48 -30.89 14.45 -0.32
C THR A 48 -31.94 13.44 -0.76
N GLY A 49 -31.86 12.18 -0.31
CA GLY A 49 -32.77 11.11 -0.76
C GLY A 49 -32.48 10.60 -2.19
N ALA A 50 -31.44 11.11 -2.86
CA ALA A 50 -31.02 10.63 -4.17
C ALA A 50 -30.49 9.19 -4.13
N TYR A 51 -29.89 8.79 -2.99
CA TYR A 51 -29.38 7.45 -2.74
C TYR A 51 -30.11 6.78 -1.58
N SER A 52 -30.52 5.53 -1.79
CA SER A 52 -30.82 4.62 -0.68
C SER A 52 -29.50 3.98 -0.24
N PRO A 53 -29.09 4.07 1.04
CA PRO A 53 -27.81 3.54 1.50
C PRO A 53 -27.56 2.08 1.13
N THR A 54 -28.58 1.23 1.26
CA THR A 54 -28.53 -0.21 0.94
C THR A 54 -28.37 -0.49 -0.55
N ARG A 55 -28.56 0.50 -1.41
CA ARG A 55 -28.40 0.42 -2.86
C ARG A 55 -27.12 1.06 -3.37
N VAL A 56 -26.23 1.49 -2.48
CA VAL A 56 -24.90 2.00 -2.82
C VAL A 56 -23.86 0.90 -2.62
N MET A 57 -23.06 0.66 -3.66
CA MET A 57 -21.85 -0.17 -3.59
C MET A 57 -20.64 0.71 -3.79
N ALA A 58 -19.80 0.80 -2.75
CA ALA A 58 -18.50 1.45 -2.80
C ALA A 58 -17.40 0.38 -2.87
N VAL A 59 -16.65 0.39 -3.96
CA VAL A 59 -15.62 -0.61 -4.24
C VAL A 59 -14.24 0.01 -4.08
N THR A 60 -13.34 -0.68 -3.42
CA THR A 60 -11.95 -0.26 -3.20
C THR A 60 -11.00 -1.44 -3.35
N PHE A 61 -9.68 -1.15 -3.35
CA PHE A 61 -8.67 -2.16 -3.65
C PHE A 61 -8.32 -3.05 -2.45
N THR A 62 -8.38 -2.52 -1.22
CA THR A 62 -7.97 -3.24 -0.01
C THR A 62 -9.08 -3.31 1.04
N THR A 63 -9.06 -4.37 1.85
CA THR A 63 -9.96 -4.54 2.98
C THR A 63 -9.82 -3.40 4.00
N LYS A 64 -8.59 -2.90 4.19
CA LYS A 64 -8.31 -1.74 5.05
C LYS A 64 -9.03 -0.48 4.56
N ALA A 65 -8.90 -0.14 3.27
CA ALA A 65 -9.58 1.01 2.67
C ALA A 65 -11.11 0.88 2.74
N ALA A 66 -11.65 -0.34 2.53
CA ALA A 66 -13.08 -0.59 2.72
C ALA A 66 -13.53 -0.37 4.18
N GLY A 67 -12.73 -0.77 5.16
CA GLY A 67 -12.96 -0.52 6.59
C GLY A 67 -12.95 0.97 6.93
N GLU A 68 -11.95 1.69 6.43
CA GLU A 68 -11.82 3.14 6.60
C GLU A 68 -13.02 3.90 5.98
N LEU A 69 -13.42 3.52 4.77
CA LEU A 69 -14.57 4.09 4.09
C LEU A 69 -15.86 3.93 4.93
N ARG A 70 -16.10 2.72 5.45
CA ARG A 70 -17.24 2.45 6.36
C ARG A 70 -17.17 3.29 7.64
N GLY A 71 -15.98 3.44 8.22
CA GLY A 71 -15.75 4.27 9.40
C GLY A 71 -16.11 5.73 9.15
N ARG A 72 -15.60 6.30 8.05
CA ARG A 72 -15.88 7.69 7.66
C ARG A 72 -17.34 7.93 7.33
N LEU A 73 -18.01 7.00 6.64
CA LEU A 73 -19.46 7.09 6.37
C LEU A 73 -20.26 7.08 7.66
N ARG A 74 -19.92 6.24 8.64
CA ARG A 74 -20.57 6.24 9.96
C ARG A 74 -20.43 7.58 10.69
N MET A 75 -19.24 8.21 10.64
CA MET A 75 -19.03 9.55 11.22
C MET A 75 -19.88 10.62 10.54
N LEU A 76 -20.22 10.45 9.26
CA LEU A 76 -21.15 11.31 8.51
C LEU A 76 -22.63 10.89 8.70
N GLY A 77 -22.94 9.98 9.62
CA GLY A 77 -24.30 9.53 9.92
C GLY A 77 -24.88 8.51 8.92
N VAL A 78 -24.07 8.00 7.99
CA VAL A 78 -24.53 7.07 6.95
C VAL A 78 -24.20 5.63 7.32
N GLN A 79 -25.24 4.77 7.32
CA GLN A 79 -25.14 3.33 7.56
C GLN A 79 -25.81 2.56 6.41
N GLY A 80 -25.46 1.27 6.26
CA GLY A 80 -26.09 0.39 5.27
C GLY A 80 -25.42 0.39 3.89
N VAL A 81 -24.41 1.25 3.64
CA VAL A 81 -23.63 1.25 2.40
C VAL A 81 -22.76 0.00 2.32
N SER A 82 -22.77 -0.69 1.18
CA SER A 82 -21.91 -1.84 0.90
C SER A 82 -20.52 -1.35 0.46
N ALA A 83 -19.59 -1.15 1.42
CA ALA A 83 -18.20 -0.82 1.11
C ALA A 83 -17.33 -2.08 1.20
N ARG A 84 -16.78 -2.55 0.06
CA ARG A 84 -16.07 -3.84 -0.09
C ARG A 84 -14.95 -3.74 -1.12
N THR A 85 -14.08 -4.77 -1.17
CA THR A 85 -13.22 -5.00 -2.33
C THR A 85 -14.00 -5.70 -3.44
N PHE A 86 -13.49 -5.67 -4.69
CA PHE A 86 -14.07 -6.42 -5.80
C PHE A 86 -14.29 -7.90 -5.45
N HIS A 87 -13.25 -8.54 -4.93
CA HIS A 87 -13.32 -9.95 -4.54
C HIS A 87 -14.34 -10.24 -3.43
N ALA A 88 -14.39 -9.37 -2.40
CA ALA A 88 -15.37 -9.55 -1.33
C ALA A 88 -16.82 -9.34 -1.80
N ALA A 89 -17.03 -8.47 -2.78
CA ALA A 89 -18.36 -8.27 -3.40
C ALA A 89 -18.73 -9.46 -4.27
N ALA A 90 -17.82 -9.93 -5.13
CA ALA A 90 -18.02 -11.08 -6.00
C ALA A 90 -18.27 -12.37 -5.20
N LEU A 91 -17.45 -12.64 -4.18
CA LEU A 91 -17.60 -13.82 -3.32
C LEU A 91 -18.95 -13.83 -2.58
N ALA A 92 -19.42 -12.65 -2.12
CA ALA A 92 -20.72 -12.54 -1.47
C ALA A 92 -21.88 -12.86 -2.44
N GLN A 93 -21.77 -12.44 -3.71
CA GLN A 93 -22.77 -12.75 -4.74
C GLN A 93 -22.73 -14.23 -5.11
N LEU A 94 -21.55 -14.82 -5.30
CA LEU A 94 -21.40 -16.25 -5.54
C LEU A 94 -22.04 -17.08 -4.42
N ASN A 95 -21.68 -16.80 -3.17
CA ASN A 95 -22.23 -17.55 -2.03
C ASN A 95 -23.74 -17.42 -1.89
N PHE A 96 -24.31 -16.31 -2.37
CA PHE A 96 -25.76 -16.10 -2.32
C PHE A 96 -26.51 -16.83 -3.44
N PHE A 97 -26.04 -16.74 -4.68
CA PHE A 97 -26.75 -17.25 -5.86
C PHE A 97 -26.38 -18.68 -6.21
N TRP A 98 -25.13 -19.10 -5.98
CA TRP A 98 -24.62 -20.41 -6.38
C TRP A 98 -25.48 -21.59 -5.89
N PRO A 99 -25.93 -21.64 -4.62
CA PRO A 99 -26.74 -22.76 -4.16
C PRO A 99 -28.05 -22.93 -4.94
N THR A 100 -28.64 -21.82 -5.39
CA THR A 100 -29.88 -21.84 -6.18
C THR A 100 -29.63 -22.28 -7.62
N LEU A 101 -28.46 -21.96 -8.18
CA LEU A 101 -28.12 -22.26 -9.58
C LEU A 101 -27.54 -23.67 -9.76
N ALA A 102 -26.65 -24.08 -8.88
CA ALA A 102 -25.92 -25.33 -8.99
C ALA A 102 -26.44 -26.43 -8.07
N GLY A 103 -27.33 -26.13 -7.15
CA GLY A 103 -27.90 -27.10 -6.18
C GLY A 103 -26.95 -27.47 -5.03
N ASP A 104 -25.79 -26.85 -4.94
CA ASP A 104 -24.79 -27.10 -3.91
C ASP A 104 -24.02 -25.82 -3.52
N SER A 105 -23.05 -25.91 -2.59
CA SER A 105 -22.22 -24.77 -2.19
C SER A 105 -21.20 -24.40 -3.27
N ALA A 106 -20.86 -23.11 -3.36
CA ALA A 106 -19.76 -22.67 -4.22
C ALA A 106 -18.45 -23.41 -3.86
N PRO A 107 -17.55 -23.64 -4.84
CA PRO A 107 -16.24 -24.22 -4.59
C PRO A 107 -15.47 -23.45 -3.52
N SER A 108 -14.68 -24.15 -2.70
CA SER A 108 -13.90 -23.55 -1.63
C SER A 108 -12.67 -22.80 -2.16
N LEU A 109 -12.25 -21.74 -1.45
CA LEU A 109 -11.00 -21.06 -1.80
C LEU A 109 -9.80 -21.93 -1.43
N ILE A 110 -8.77 -21.91 -2.29
CA ILE A 110 -7.49 -22.55 -1.98
C ILE A 110 -6.73 -21.71 -0.95
N ASP A 111 -6.14 -22.37 0.04
CA ASP A 111 -5.33 -21.70 1.06
C ASP A 111 -3.97 -21.24 0.53
N ASN A 112 -3.37 -22.02 -0.37
CA ASN A 112 -2.01 -21.79 -0.85
C ASN A 112 -1.84 -22.26 -2.29
N LYS A 113 -1.81 -21.30 -3.22
CA LYS A 113 -1.64 -21.52 -4.67
C LYS A 113 -0.32 -22.22 -4.99
N VAL A 114 0.79 -21.81 -4.35
CA VAL A 114 2.12 -22.38 -4.59
C VAL A 114 2.18 -23.86 -4.19
N ARG A 115 1.53 -24.25 -3.07
CA ARG A 115 1.45 -25.65 -2.64
C ARG A 115 0.66 -26.50 -3.63
N MET A 116 -0.42 -25.96 -4.19
CA MET A 116 -1.20 -26.67 -5.21
C MET A 116 -0.42 -26.80 -6.52
N LEU A 117 0.31 -25.77 -6.93
CA LEU A 117 1.22 -25.82 -8.08
C LEU A 117 2.34 -26.84 -7.88
N ALA A 118 2.91 -26.95 -6.67
CA ALA A 118 3.90 -27.98 -6.36
C ALA A 118 3.32 -29.38 -6.58
N HIS A 119 2.12 -29.64 -6.10
CA HIS A 119 1.44 -30.92 -6.30
C HIS A 119 1.15 -31.21 -7.80
N ALA A 120 0.75 -30.19 -8.57
CA ALA A 120 0.55 -30.34 -10.01
C ALA A 120 1.87 -30.60 -10.74
N ALA A 121 2.98 -29.95 -10.33
CA ALA A 121 4.32 -30.17 -10.88
C ALA A 121 4.83 -31.60 -10.59
N ASP A 122 4.63 -32.10 -9.36
CA ASP A 122 4.97 -33.47 -8.99
C ASP A 122 4.22 -34.48 -9.88
N GLY A 123 2.92 -34.26 -10.13
CA GLY A 123 2.10 -35.09 -11.03
C GLY A 123 2.59 -35.12 -12.48
N LEU A 124 3.27 -34.09 -12.93
CA LEU A 124 3.91 -33.99 -14.25
C LEU A 124 5.38 -34.45 -14.26
N GLY A 125 5.95 -34.81 -13.12
CA GLY A 125 7.36 -35.16 -12.99
C GLY A 125 8.30 -33.98 -13.18
N LEU A 126 7.83 -32.74 -13.02
CA LEU A 126 8.63 -31.52 -13.16
C LEU A 126 9.42 -31.25 -11.89
N ARG A 127 10.73 -31.10 -12.03
CA ARG A 127 11.59 -30.63 -10.93
C ARG A 127 11.68 -29.12 -10.97
N THR A 128 11.18 -28.48 -9.91
CA THR A 128 11.14 -27.01 -9.81
C THR A 128 11.27 -26.58 -8.36
N ASP A 129 11.73 -25.36 -8.14
CA ASP A 129 11.85 -24.75 -6.82
C ASP A 129 10.64 -23.85 -6.48
N THR A 130 10.56 -23.43 -5.23
CA THR A 130 9.48 -22.59 -4.74
C THR A 130 9.47 -21.20 -5.41
N ALA A 131 10.63 -20.66 -5.82
CA ALA A 131 10.72 -19.37 -6.48
C ALA A 131 10.09 -19.45 -7.88
N THR A 132 10.46 -20.46 -8.66
CA THR A 132 9.86 -20.73 -9.98
C THR A 132 8.34 -20.94 -9.88
N LEU A 133 7.87 -21.67 -8.85
CA LEU A 133 6.42 -21.88 -8.64
C LEU A 133 5.68 -20.57 -8.28
N ARG A 134 6.31 -19.66 -7.56
CA ARG A 134 5.76 -18.31 -7.32
C ARG A 134 5.64 -17.50 -8.59
N ASP A 135 6.65 -17.58 -9.46
CA ASP A 135 6.62 -16.88 -10.75
C ASP A 135 5.54 -17.46 -11.68
N VAL A 136 5.36 -18.80 -11.68
CA VAL A 136 4.23 -19.44 -12.40
C VAL A 136 2.89 -19.00 -11.79
N ALA A 137 2.77 -18.90 -10.47
CA ALA A 137 1.56 -18.40 -9.80
C ALA A 137 1.22 -16.98 -10.25
N SER A 138 2.23 -16.07 -10.27
CA SER A 138 2.07 -14.70 -10.77
C SER A 138 1.67 -14.66 -12.25
N GLY A 139 2.20 -15.59 -13.06
CA GLY A 139 1.81 -15.76 -14.46
C GLY A 139 0.34 -16.15 -14.62
N ILE A 140 -0.16 -17.07 -13.78
CA ILE A 140 -1.59 -17.47 -13.74
C ILE A 140 -2.47 -16.30 -13.30
N GLU A 141 -2.07 -15.56 -12.27
CA GLU A 141 -2.78 -14.38 -11.79
C GLU A 141 -2.92 -13.34 -12.90
N TRP A 142 -1.79 -12.96 -13.52
CA TRP A 142 -1.79 -12.03 -14.64
C TRP A 142 -2.69 -12.49 -15.78
N ARG A 143 -2.61 -13.77 -16.19
CA ARG A 143 -3.43 -14.36 -17.26
C ARG A 143 -4.92 -14.18 -16.96
N LYS A 144 -5.35 -14.54 -15.75
CA LYS A 144 -6.76 -14.51 -15.35
C LYS A 144 -7.29 -13.07 -15.23
N VAL A 145 -6.56 -12.18 -14.56
CA VAL A 145 -7.02 -10.79 -14.39
C VAL A 145 -6.99 -9.98 -15.69
N THR A 146 -6.18 -10.41 -16.68
CA THR A 146 -6.16 -9.83 -18.04
C THR A 146 -7.11 -10.55 -18.99
N MET A 147 -7.89 -11.54 -18.51
CA MET A 147 -8.87 -12.31 -19.28
C MET A 147 -8.25 -13.04 -20.49
N ARG A 148 -7.03 -13.56 -20.32
CA ARG A 148 -6.30 -14.32 -21.35
C ARG A 148 -6.53 -15.82 -21.19
N SER A 149 -6.66 -16.53 -22.31
CA SER A 149 -6.59 -17.99 -22.32
C SER A 149 -5.15 -18.47 -22.04
N ILE A 150 -4.96 -19.77 -21.80
CA ILE A 150 -3.60 -20.34 -21.66
C ILE A 150 -2.82 -20.22 -22.98
N GLU A 151 -3.52 -20.34 -24.10
CA GLU A 151 -2.97 -20.17 -25.44
C GLU A 151 -2.54 -18.72 -25.72
N ASP A 152 -3.35 -17.74 -25.30
CA ASP A 152 -2.98 -16.32 -25.39
C ASP A 152 -1.79 -16.00 -24.48
N TYR A 153 -1.77 -16.56 -23.27
CA TYR A 153 -0.62 -16.43 -22.37
C TYR A 153 0.68 -16.92 -23.01
N ALA A 154 0.63 -18.10 -23.67
CA ALA A 154 1.79 -18.68 -24.34
C ALA A 154 2.28 -17.83 -25.53
N ARG A 155 1.37 -17.09 -26.19
CA ARG A 155 1.70 -16.17 -27.29
C ARG A 155 2.29 -14.86 -26.76
N ASP A 156 1.70 -14.31 -25.70
CA ASP A 156 2.08 -13.01 -25.15
C ASP A 156 3.36 -13.09 -24.29
N ARG A 157 3.67 -14.28 -23.75
CA ARG A 157 4.84 -14.56 -22.92
C ARG A 157 5.56 -15.84 -23.41
N PRO A 158 6.27 -15.75 -24.54
CA PRO A 158 6.86 -16.91 -25.20
C PRO A 158 8.05 -17.52 -24.44
N ASP A 159 8.57 -16.82 -23.43
CA ASP A 159 9.68 -17.31 -22.63
C ASP A 159 9.21 -18.30 -21.56
N GLY A 160 10.08 -19.22 -21.19
CA GLY A 160 9.88 -20.09 -20.03
C GLY A 160 10.01 -19.34 -18.72
N ILE A 161 9.77 -20.02 -17.60
CA ILE A 161 9.90 -19.46 -16.24
C ILE A 161 10.93 -20.28 -15.46
N GLY A 162 11.98 -19.62 -14.99
CA GLY A 162 13.07 -20.29 -14.29
C GLY A 162 13.69 -21.36 -15.20
N GLY A 163 13.79 -22.60 -14.70
CA GLY A 163 14.26 -23.74 -15.48
C GLY A 163 13.20 -24.44 -16.33
N LEU A 164 11.94 -23.97 -16.34
CA LEU A 164 10.84 -24.57 -17.09
C LEU A 164 10.73 -23.97 -18.49
N SER A 165 10.59 -24.83 -19.51
CA SER A 165 10.26 -24.38 -20.86
C SER A 165 8.82 -23.84 -20.92
N LEU A 166 8.50 -23.04 -21.95
CA LEU A 166 7.12 -22.56 -22.18
C LEU A 166 6.11 -23.71 -22.17
N ALA A 167 6.42 -24.82 -22.85
CA ALA A 167 5.54 -25.99 -22.90
C ALA A 167 5.27 -26.54 -21.49
N ALA A 168 6.31 -26.68 -20.66
CA ALA A 168 6.18 -27.14 -19.28
C ALA A 168 5.36 -26.16 -18.43
N VAL A 169 5.49 -24.84 -18.63
CA VAL A 169 4.67 -23.81 -17.94
C VAL A 169 3.21 -23.94 -18.34
N VAL A 170 2.92 -24.14 -19.63
CA VAL A 170 1.55 -24.34 -20.16
C VAL A 170 0.93 -25.62 -19.58
N ASP A 171 1.68 -26.74 -19.60
CA ASP A 171 1.19 -28.02 -19.05
C ASP A 171 0.95 -27.93 -17.54
N LEU A 172 1.82 -27.22 -16.83
CA LEU A 172 1.66 -26.98 -15.38
C LEU A 172 0.42 -26.11 -15.10
N GLN A 173 0.15 -25.08 -15.89
CA GLN A 173 -1.08 -24.30 -15.77
C GLN A 173 -2.33 -25.16 -16.00
N LYS A 174 -2.34 -26.00 -17.06
CA LYS A 174 -3.45 -26.92 -17.36
C LYS A 174 -3.67 -27.93 -16.23
N ALA A 175 -2.59 -28.51 -15.71
CA ALA A 175 -2.66 -29.45 -14.59
C ALA A 175 -3.17 -28.78 -13.31
N TYR A 176 -2.77 -27.53 -13.05
CA TYR A 176 -3.25 -26.73 -11.93
C TYR A 176 -4.76 -26.46 -12.01
N GLU A 177 -5.26 -26.00 -13.17
CA GLU A 177 -6.69 -25.78 -13.38
C GLU A 177 -7.49 -27.09 -13.17
N LYS A 178 -7.04 -28.20 -13.79
CA LYS A 178 -7.66 -29.52 -13.63
C LYS A 178 -7.71 -29.97 -12.17
N LEU A 179 -6.62 -29.77 -11.43
CA LEU A 179 -6.55 -30.16 -10.01
C LEU A 179 -7.51 -29.34 -9.14
N LYS A 180 -7.74 -28.07 -9.46
CA LYS A 180 -8.76 -27.25 -8.79
C LYS A 180 -10.17 -27.77 -9.04
N ASP A 181 -10.48 -28.10 -10.31
CA ASP A 181 -11.77 -28.64 -10.69
C ASP A 181 -12.06 -29.97 -9.99
N GLU A 182 -11.10 -30.90 -9.98
CA GLU A 182 -11.21 -32.18 -9.29
C GLU A 182 -11.46 -32.05 -7.78
N ARG A 183 -10.87 -31.01 -7.16
CA ARG A 183 -11.01 -30.73 -5.72
C ARG A 183 -12.18 -29.80 -5.39
N ARG A 184 -12.90 -29.30 -6.38
CA ARG A 184 -13.93 -28.27 -6.23
C ARG A 184 -13.38 -27.05 -5.47
N GLN A 185 -12.26 -26.52 -5.96
CA GLN A 185 -11.59 -25.36 -5.37
C GLN A 185 -11.43 -24.23 -6.39
N MET A 186 -11.42 -23.01 -5.89
CA MET A 186 -11.18 -21.79 -6.65
C MET A 186 -9.95 -21.07 -6.11
N ASP A 187 -9.15 -20.49 -6.97
CA ASP A 187 -8.21 -19.45 -6.54
C ASP A 187 -8.90 -18.07 -6.45
N PHE A 188 -8.11 -17.08 -6.05
CA PHE A 188 -8.66 -15.76 -5.76
C PHE A 188 -9.22 -15.08 -7.03
N GLU A 189 -8.57 -15.28 -8.18
CA GLU A 189 -8.99 -14.73 -9.47
C GLU A 189 -10.25 -15.44 -10.00
N ASP A 190 -10.41 -16.73 -9.72
CA ASP A 190 -11.60 -17.49 -10.12
C ASP A 190 -12.88 -16.95 -9.50
N VAL A 191 -12.79 -16.32 -8.32
CA VAL A 191 -13.95 -15.67 -7.69
C VAL A 191 -14.52 -14.58 -8.60
N LEU A 192 -13.66 -13.78 -9.23
CA LEU A 192 -14.10 -12.74 -10.14
C LEU A 192 -14.61 -13.34 -11.46
N LEU A 193 -13.89 -14.32 -12.02
CA LEU A 193 -14.27 -15.01 -13.25
C LEU A 193 -15.62 -15.73 -13.10
N ALA A 194 -15.81 -16.49 -12.01
CA ALA A 194 -17.05 -17.19 -11.76
C ALA A 194 -18.23 -16.23 -11.53
N CYS A 195 -17.98 -15.11 -10.83
CA CYS A 195 -19.01 -14.08 -10.65
C CYS A 195 -19.40 -13.42 -11.97
N ALA A 196 -18.42 -13.07 -12.82
CA ALA A 196 -18.69 -12.51 -14.14
C ALA A 196 -19.45 -13.50 -15.02
N GLY A 197 -18.98 -14.75 -15.12
CA GLY A 197 -19.67 -15.80 -15.89
C GLY A 197 -21.10 -16.10 -15.38
N MET A 198 -21.32 -16.07 -14.06
CA MET A 198 -22.66 -16.20 -13.50
C MET A 198 -23.59 -15.06 -13.93
N LEU A 199 -23.11 -13.82 -13.91
CA LEU A 199 -23.90 -12.64 -14.31
C LEU A 199 -24.20 -12.64 -15.82
N GLU A 200 -23.30 -13.18 -16.65
CA GLU A 200 -23.48 -13.30 -18.10
C GLU A 200 -24.43 -14.44 -18.46
N ALA A 201 -24.27 -15.59 -17.82
CA ALA A 201 -25.08 -16.78 -18.11
C ALA A 201 -26.51 -16.68 -17.59
N GLU A 202 -26.74 -15.94 -16.48
CA GLU A 202 -28.00 -15.91 -15.76
C GLU A 202 -28.60 -14.47 -15.71
N PRO A 203 -29.39 -14.05 -16.72
CA PRO A 203 -29.94 -12.70 -16.78
C PRO A 203 -30.79 -12.31 -15.57
N HIS A 204 -31.45 -13.28 -14.90
CA HIS A 204 -32.23 -13.04 -13.71
C HIS A 204 -31.35 -12.69 -12.50
N VAL A 205 -30.16 -13.27 -12.39
CA VAL A 205 -29.16 -12.93 -11.36
C VAL A 205 -28.59 -11.54 -11.61
N ALA A 206 -28.19 -11.25 -12.86
CA ALA A 206 -27.74 -9.91 -13.23
C ALA A 206 -28.77 -8.84 -12.92
N LYS A 207 -30.05 -9.10 -13.21
CA LYS A 207 -31.16 -8.21 -12.86
C LYS A 207 -31.27 -8.01 -11.35
N ALA A 208 -31.24 -9.09 -10.56
CA ALA A 208 -31.34 -9.02 -9.10
C ALA A 208 -30.18 -8.20 -8.48
N VAL A 209 -28.94 -8.41 -8.95
CA VAL A 209 -27.76 -7.63 -8.51
C VAL A 209 -27.92 -6.15 -8.87
N ARG A 210 -28.37 -5.84 -10.08
CA ARG A 210 -28.62 -4.47 -10.53
C ARG A 210 -29.81 -3.79 -9.83
N GLU A 211 -30.78 -4.53 -9.35
CA GLU A 211 -31.87 -4.00 -8.50
C GLU A 211 -31.38 -3.74 -7.08
N GLN A 212 -30.50 -4.59 -6.55
CA GLN A 212 -29.88 -4.41 -5.23
C GLN A 212 -28.95 -3.20 -5.21
N TYR A 213 -28.07 -3.07 -6.21
CA TYR A 213 -27.07 -2.00 -6.25
C TYR A 213 -27.33 -1.08 -7.45
N ARG A 214 -27.61 0.19 -7.16
CA ARG A 214 -27.96 1.19 -8.19
C ARG A 214 -26.89 2.25 -8.40
N HIS A 215 -26.09 2.51 -7.37
CA HIS A 215 -25.07 3.56 -7.37
C HIS A 215 -23.74 2.94 -7.02
N PHE A 216 -22.79 3.05 -7.95
CA PHE A 216 -21.44 2.53 -7.78
C PHE A 216 -20.46 3.67 -7.57
N THR A 217 -19.54 3.47 -6.63
CA THR A 217 -18.37 4.35 -6.47
C THR A 217 -17.13 3.48 -6.38
N VAL A 218 -16.15 3.71 -7.26
CA VAL A 218 -14.92 2.91 -7.34
C VAL A 218 -13.74 3.80 -7.01
N ASP A 219 -13.04 3.48 -5.93
CA ASP A 219 -11.80 4.14 -5.52
C ASP A 219 -10.59 3.45 -6.15
N GLU A 220 -9.49 4.19 -6.30
CA GLU A 220 -8.25 3.72 -6.93
C GLU A 220 -8.47 3.08 -8.32
N PHE A 221 -9.34 3.70 -9.14
CA PHE A 221 -9.77 3.13 -10.42
C PHE A 221 -8.62 2.94 -11.43
N GLN A 222 -7.49 3.62 -11.27
CA GLN A 222 -6.28 3.40 -12.07
C GLN A 222 -5.61 2.04 -11.85
N ASP A 223 -5.95 1.33 -10.77
CA ASP A 223 -5.41 -0.01 -10.46
C ASP A 223 -6.35 -1.15 -10.88
N VAL A 224 -7.48 -0.84 -11.49
CA VAL A 224 -8.47 -1.84 -11.93
C VAL A 224 -7.91 -2.68 -13.07
N SER A 225 -8.03 -4.00 -12.97
CA SER A 225 -7.67 -4.95 -14.03
C SER A 225 -8.79 -5.08 -15.06
N PRO A 226 -8.53 -5.62 -16.27
CA PRO A 226 -9.56 -5.93 -17.27
C PRO A 226 -10.72 -6.74 -16.71
N LEU A 227 -10.45 -7.78 -15.91
CA LEU A 227 -11.48 -8.61 -15.29
C LEU A 227 -12.33 -7.82 -14.28
N GLN A 228 -11.72 -6.97 -13.46
CA GLN A 228 -12.46 -6.13 -12.53
C GLN A 228 -13.29 -5.07 -13.25
N HIS A 229 -12.75 -4.49 -14.32
CA HIS A 229 -13.48 -3.56 -15.16
C HIS A 229 -14.71 -4.24 -15.81
N HIS A 230 -14.51 -5.41 -16.40
CA HIS A 230 -15.59 -6.19 -16.99
C HIS A 230 -16.69 -6.53 -15.96
N LEU A 231 -16.30 -6.97 -14.77
CA LEU A 231 -17.26 -7.24 -13.69
C LEU A 231 -18.02 -5.97 -13.26
N LEU A 232 -17.35 -4.81 -13.21
CA LEU A 232 -17.99 -3.54 -12.93
C LEU A 232 -19.03 -3.18 -14.00
N GLU A 233 -18.71 -3.37 -15.29
CA GLU A 233 -19.67 -3.15 -16.40
C GLU A 233 -20.89 -4.06 -16.26
N LEU A 234 -20.71 -5.34 -15.89
CA LEU A 234 -21.81 -6.26 -15.63
C LEU A 234 -22.70 -5.81 -14.45
N TRP A 235 -22.10 -5.27 -13.39
CA TRP A 235 -22.84 -4.73 -12.25
C TRP A 235 -23.61 -3.46 -12.59
N VAL A 236 -22.97 -2.51 -13.27
CA VAL A 236 -23.58 -1.20 -13.63
C VAL A 236 -24.69 -1.39 -14.66
N GLY A 237 -24.45 -2.21 -15.70
CA GLY A 237 -25.34 -2.37 -16.83
C GLY A 237 -25.57 -1.05 -17.57
N GLU A 238 -26.75 -0.87 -18.15
CA GLU A 238 -27.10 0.30 -18.99
C GLU A 238 -27.36 1.61 -18.21
N ARG A 239 -27.34 1.58 -16.87
CA ARG A 239 -27.83 2.72 -16.05
C ARG A 239 -26.84 3.88 -15.92
N GLY A 240 -25.57 3.65 -16.08
CA GLY A 240 -24.53 4.68 -16.04
C GLY A 240 -24.28 5.39 -14.70
N ASP A 241 -24.99 5.03 -13.60
CA ASP A 241 -24.81 5.67 -12.29
C ASP A 241 -23.54 5.16 -11.58
N VAL A 242 -22.38 5.51 -12.14
CA VAL A 242 -21.04 5.13 -11.64
C VAL A 242 -20.18 6.35 -11.43
N CYS A 243 -19.48 6.39 -10.30
CA CYS A 243 -18.45 7.36 -10.00
C CYS A 243 -17.10 6.64 -9.86
N VAL A 244 -16.16 6.94 -10.73
CA VAL A 244 -14.80 6.42 -10.65
C VAL A 244 -13.84 7.50 -10.15
N VAL A 245 -12.95 7.14 -9.23
CA VAL A 245 -12.00 8.06 -8.62
C VAL A 245 -10.62 7.45 -8.72
N GLY A 246 -9.63 8.20 -9.22
CA GLY A 246 -8.29 7.66 -9.38
C GLY A 246 -7.24 8.71 -9.73
N ASP A 247 -5.98 8.27 -9.71
CA ASP A 247 -4.79 9.02 -10.09
C ASP A 247 -3.91 8.18 -11.02
N ALA A 248 -3.88 8.50 -12.31
CA ALA A 248 -3.06 7.79 -13.29
C ALA A 248 -1.56 7.80 -12.95
N SER A 249 -1.10 8.85 -12.25
CA SER A 249 0.28 8.94 -11.75
C SER A 249 0.59 7.96 -10.61
N GLN A 250 -0.40 7.29 -10.04
CA GLN A 250 -0.24 6.27 -9.00
C GLN A 250 -0.50 4.84 -9.47
N THR A 251 -0.57 4.58 -10.79
CA THR A 251 -0.65 3.23 -11.35
C THR A 251 0.71 2.54 -11.23
N ILE A 252 0.86 1.66 -10.26
CA ILE A 252 2.11 0.95 -9.93
C ILE A 252 1.94 -0.57 -9.81
N TYR A 253 0.83 -1.11 -10.35
CA TYR A 253 0.50 -2.53 -10.32
C TYR A 253 0.23 -3.09 -11.73
N SER A 254 0.83 -2.49 -12.79
CA SER A 254 0.65 -2.98 -14.16
C SER A 254 1.20 -4.39 -14.34
N PHE A 255 2.24 -4.76 -13.59
CA PHE A 255 2.75 -6.13 -13.55
C PHE A 255 1.72 -7.15 -13.03
N ALA A 256 0.77 -6.71 -12.19
CA ALA A 256 -0.36 -7.49 -11.67
C ALA A 256 -1.64 -7.33 -12.51
N GLY A 257 -1.55 -6.69 -13.68
CA GLY A 257 -2.67 -6.52 -14.61
C GLY A 257 -3.49 -5.24 -14.44
N ALA A 258 -3.07 -4.28 -13.61
CA ALA A 258 -3.71 -2.96 -13.54
C ALA A 258 -3.54 -2.21 -14.86
N ASP A 259 -4.60 -1.50 -15.29
CA ASP A 259 -4.62 -0.76 -16.55
C ASP A 259 -5.21 0.65 -16.37
N ALA A 260 -4.33 1.65 -16.33
CA ALA A 260 -4.72 3.05 -16.19
C ALA A 260 -5.59 3.57 -17.35
N ARG A 261 -5.61 2.87 -18.50
CA ARG A 261 -6.41 3.29 -19.65
C ARG A 261 -7.89 3.35 -19.31
N PHE A 262 -8.39 2.47 -18.44
CA PHE A 262 -9.79 2.53 -18.01
C PHE A 262 -10.16 3.87 -17.36
N LEU A 263 -9.25 4.44 -16.59
CA LEU A 263 -9.44 5.77 -15.98
C LEU A 263 -9.27 6.89 -17.03
N LEU A 264 -8.22 6.81 -17.86
CA LEU A 264 -7.88 7.87 -18.82
C LEU A 264 -8.89 7.96 -19.96
N GLU A 265 -9.41 6.82 -20.43
CA GLU A 265 -10.39 6.73 -21.51
C GLU A 265 -11.84 6.86 -21.01
N PHE A 266 -12.08 6.92 -19.70
CA PHE A 266 -13.43 7.00 -19.15
C PHE A 266 -14.26 8.16 -19.74
N PRO A 267 -13.72 9.39 -19.89
CA PRO A 267 -14.46 10.49 -20.52
C PRO A 267 -14.80 10.24 -21.99
N THR A 268 -13.98 9.47 -22.71
CA THR A 268 -14.24 9.12 -24.12
C THR A 268 -15.31 8.03 -24.23
N ARG A 269 -15.31 7.07 -23.28
CA ARG A 269 -16.33 6.00 -23.22
C ARG A 269 -17.68 6.51 -22.72
N HIS A 270 -17.66 7.58 -21.94
CA HIS A 270 -18.85 8.21 -21.34
C HIS A 270 -18.86 9.72 -21.67
N PRO A 271 -19.13 10.10 -22.94
CA PRO A 271 -19.09 11.51 -23.35
C PRO A 271 -20.17 12.37 -22.68
N GLU A 272 -21.24 11.75 -22.19
CA GLU A 272 -22.29 12.39 -21.38
C GLU A 272 -21.89 12.57 -19.92
N GLY A 273 -20.79 11.96 -19.51
CA GLY A 273 -20.31 11.93 -18.13
C GLY A 273 -19.63 13.24 -17.70
N LYS A 274 -19.53 13.41 -16.40
CA LYS A 274 -18.84 14.55 -15.80
C LYS A 274 -17.39 14.19 -15.45
N LEU A 275 -16.44 15.00 -15.92
CA LEU A 275 -15.04 14.93 -15.53
C LEU A 275 -14.72 16.05 -14.52
N VAL A 276 -14.23 15.68 -13.35
CA VAL A 276 -13.76 16.61 -12.31
C VAL A 276 -12.28 16.37 -12.03
N ARG A 277 -11.48 17.44 -11.91
CA ARG A 277 -10.05 17.34 -11.55
C ARG A 277 -9.84 17.93 -10.18
N LEU A 278 -9.20 17.14 -9.29
CA LEU A 278 -8.79 17.57 -7.96
C LEU A 278 -7.26 17.74 -7.95
N GLU A 279 -6.81 18.97 -7.91
CA GLU A 279 -5.39 19.34 -7.98
C GLU A 279 -4.92 20.00 -6.68
N THR A 280 -5.83 20.50 -5.85
CA THR A 280 -5.49 21.09 -4.53
C THR A 280 -5.05 20.01 -3.56
N ASN A 281 -3.76 20.04 -3.19
CA ASN A 281 -3.15 19.06 -2.27
C ASN A 281 -3.16 19.59 -0.84
N TYR A 282 -3.74 18.80 0.08
CA TYR A 282 -3.88 19.12 1.51
C TYR A 282 -2.83 18.45 2.40
N ARG A 283 -1.96 17.62 1.80
CA ARG A 283 -0.97 16.82 2.51
C ARG A 283 0.39 17.50 2.59
N SER A 284 0.95 17.81 1.42
CA SER A 284 2.37 18.11 1.26
C SER A 284 2.64 19.59 1.16
N ASP A 285 3.79 20.02 1.68
CA ASP A 285 4.30 21.38 1.49
C ASP A 285 4.71 21.63 0.02
N ALA A 286 4.72 22.90 -0.40
CA ALA A 286 4.90 23.29 -1.80
C ALA A 286 6.21 22.76 -2.42
N ALA A 287 7.30 22.71 -1.65
CA ALA A 287 8.59 22.22 -2.13
C ALA A 287 8.56 20.73 -2.51
N VAL A 288 7.82 19.89 -1.75
CA VAL A 288 7.62 18.47 -2.07
C VAL A 288 6.80 18.33 -3.35
N LEU A 289 5.73 19.14 -3.49
CA LEU A 289 4.87 19.12 -4.68
C LEU A 289 5.63 19.57 -5.93
N ALA A 290 6.54 20.53 -5.82
CA ALA A 290 7.38 20.94 -6.93
C ALA A 290 8.21 19.78 -7.51
N VAL A 291 8.77 18.92 -6.64
CA VAL A 291 9.50 17.71 -7.05
C VAL A 291 8.56 16.70 -7.72
N ALA A 292 7.39 16.44 -7.13
CA ALA A 292 6.39 15.52 -7.69
C ALA A 292 5.90 15.98 -9.07
N ASN A 293 5.55 17.26 -9.22
CA ASN A 293 5.09 17.85 -10.47
C ASN A 293 6.19 17.82 -11.54
N ALA A 294 7.45 18.12 -11.17
CA ALA A 294 8.57 18.09 -12.09
C ALA A 294 8.78 16.67 -12.66
N LEU A 295 8.72 15.64 -11.82
CA LEU A 295 8.89 14.24 -12.24
C LEU A 295 7.79 13.77 -13.20
N MET A 296 6.55 14.21 -13.00
CA MET A 296 5.40 13.76 -13.78
C MET A 296 5.06 14.70 -14.96
N ARG A 297 5.81 15.77 -15.18
CA ARG A 297 5.54 16.75 -16.23
C ARG A 297 5.42 16.12 -17.61
N GLY A 298 4.31 16.40 -18.31
CA GLY A 298 4.06 15.90 -19.66
C GLY A 298 3.69 14.41 -19.74
N ARG A 299 3.43 13.74 -18.63
CA ARG A 299 2.98 12.34 -18.62
C ARG A 299 1.45 12.27 -18.79
N PRO A 300 0.95 11.23 -19.48
CA PRO A 300 -0.49 11.07 -19.68
C PRO A 300 -1.24 11.02 -18.34
N GLY A 301 -2.28 11.84 -18.20
CA GLY A 301 -3.11 11.91 -17.01
C GLY A 301 -2.46 12.54 -15.77
N ALA A 302 -1.23 13.06 -15.87
CA ALA A 302 -0.59 13.77 -14.78
C ALA A 302 -1.37 15.05 -14.45
N LEU A 303 -1.58 15.27 -13.15
CA LEU A 303 -2.19 16.49 -12.62
C LEU A 303 -1.11 17.38 -12.04
N GLU A 304 -1.29 18.70 -12.14
CA GLU A 304 -0.42 19.66 -11.48
C GLU A 304 -0.92 19.93 -10.07
N LEU A 305 -0.21 19.37 -9.08
CA LEU A 305 -0.60 19.51 -7.68
C LEU A 305 -0.29 20.91 -7.15
N VAL A 306 -1.30 21.57 -6.60
CA VAL A 306 -1.21 22.89 -6.00
C VAL A 306 -1.37 22.79 -4.49
N PRO A 307 -0.49 23.35 -3.65
CA PRO A 307 -0.64 23.28 -2.22
C PRO A 307 -1.87 24.06 -1.75
N ALA A 308 -2.65 23.47 -0.85
CA ALA A 308 -3.82 24.12 -0.28
C ALA A 308 -3.40 25.31 0.60
N GLU A 309 -4.17 26.39 0.55
CA GLU A 309 -4.09 27.45 1.55
C GLU A 309 -4.49 26.90 2.93
N ARG A 310 -3.72 27.23 3.97
CA ARG A 310 -4.01 26.80 5.34
C ARG A 310 -4.64 27.95 6.10
N HIS A 311 -5.90 27.84 6.47
CA HIS A 311 -6.64 28.84 7.26
C HIS A 311 -6.64 30.26 6.66
N GLY A 312 -6.67 30.38 5.33
CA GLY A 312 -6.64 31.67 4.62
C GLY A 312 -5.25 32.32 4.54
N ALA A 313 -4.20 31.62 5.00
CA ALA A 313 -2.82 32.03 4.78
C ALA A 313 -2.23 31.33 3.54
N PRO A 314 -1.35 31.99 2.78
CA PRO A 314 -0.65 31.38 1.66
C PRO A 314 0.06 30.10 2.10
N ALA A 315 0.15 29.13 1.18
CA ALA A 315 0.86 27.88 1.44
C ALA A 315 2.31 28.17 1.84
N VAL A 316 2.75 27.54 2.94
CA VAL A 316 4.16 27.64 3.37
C VAL A 316 5.02 26.87 2.37
N PRO A 317 6.11 27.47 1.84
CA PRO A 317 6.95 26.81 0.85
C PRO A 317 7.49 25.45 1.31
N GLY A 318 7.77 25.31 2.59
CA GLY A 318 8.46 24.15 3.14
C GLY A 318 9.97 24.17 2.83
N PRO A 319 10.77 23.31 3.46
CA PRO A 319 12.20 23.19 3.16
C PRO A 319 12.41 22.54 1.79
N THR A 320 13.40 23.04 1.04
CA THR A 320 13.80 22.47 -0.25
C THR A 320 14.24 21.02 -0.06
N PRO A 321 13.72 20.06 -0.85
CA PRO A 321 14.17 18.69 -0.82
C PRO A 321 15.66 18.54 -1.14
N VAL A 322 16.36 17.69 -0.40
CA VAL A 322 17.80 17.49 -0.49
C VAL A 322 18.11 16.19 -1.23
N VAL A 323 19.12 16.22 -2.12
CA VAL A 323 19.71 15.03 -2.75
C VAL A 323 21.13 14.85 -2.24
N THR A 324 21.42 13.70 -1.64
CA THR A 324 22.75 13.38 -1.12
C THR A 324 23.37 12.22 -1.91
N ASP A 325 24.61 12.39 -2.38
CA ASP A 325 25.39 11.34 -3.02
C ASP A 325 26.33 10.65 -2.02
N TYR A 326 26.44 9.32 -2.17
CA TYR A 326 27.29 8.48 -1.34
C TYR A 326 28.23 7.60 -2.19
N GLU A 327 29.35 7.20 -1.60
CA GLU A 327 30.34 6.36 -2.25
C GLU A 327 29.79 4.95 -2.53
N ASP A 328 29.07 4.37 -1.55
CA ASP A 328 28.48 3.05 -1.66
C ASP A 328 27.17 2.92 -0.83
N ASP A 329 26.54 1.74 -0.91
CA ASP A 329 25.27 1.46 -0.26
C ASP A 329 25.37 1.46 1.28
N LEU A 330 26.52 1.09 1.84
CA LEU A 330 26.75 1.12 3.29
C LEU A 330 26.90 2.57 3.78
N ALA A 331 27.63 3.39 3.03
CA ALA A 331 27.76 4.82 3.31
C ALA A 331 26.41 5.54 3.20
N GLU A 332 25.57 5.17 2.21
CA GLU A 332 24.21 5.69 2.06
C GLU A 332 23.36 5.32 3.28
N ALA A 333 23.30 4.04 3.65
CA ALA A 333 22.53 3.58 4.80
C ALA A 333 22.98 4.27 6.11
N ALA A 334 24.30 4.37 6.34
CA ALA A 334 24.85 5.06 7.51
C ALA A 334 24.54 6.57 7.50
N GLY A 335 24.56 7.21 6.33
CA GLY A 335 24.21 8.62 6.15
C GLY A 335 22.75 8.89 6.48
N ILE A 336 21.83 8.07 5.95
CA ILE A 336 20.41 8.15 6.26
C ILE A 336 20.17 7.94 7.76
N ALA A 337 20.77 6.92 8.36
CA ALA A 337 20.61 6.62 9.79
C ALA A 337 21.06 7.78 10.68
N ARG A 338 22.20 8.44 10.37
CA ARG A 338 22.65 9.65 11.07
C ARG A 338 21.67 10.81 10.91
N ALA A 339 21.12 11.01 9.71
CA ALA A 339 20.14 12.06 9.46
C ALA A 339 18.86 11.83 10.26
N VAL A 340 18.39 10.59 10.32
CA VAL A 340 17.21 10.17 11.11
C VAL A 340 17.47 10.35 12.60
N ALA A 341 18.61 9.90 13.11
CA ALA A 341 18.99 10.09 14.52
C ALA A 341 19.05 11.58 14.89
N ALA A 342 19.60 12.42 14.00
CA ALA A 342 19.62 13.88 14.21
C ALA A 342 18.22 14.50 14.17
N GLN A 343 17.28 13.99 13.39
CA GLN A 343 15.88 14.42 13.38
C GLN A 343 15.21 14.07 14.72
N ILE A 344 15.39 12.84 15.21
CA ILE A 344 14.85 12.39 16.51
C ILE A 344 15.45 13.22 17.65
N ALA A 345 16.75 13.48 17.64
CA ALA A 345 17.41 14.33 18.65
C ALA A 345 16.89 15.77 18.67
N ARG A 346 16.36 16.28 17.54
CA ARG A 346 15.67 17.57 17.45
C ARG A 346 14.19 17.52 17.87
N GLY A 347 13.71 16.38 18.39
CA GLY A 347 12.37 16.21 18.91
C GLY A 347 11.32 15.74 17.87
N ILE A 348 11.73 15.28 16.70
CA ILE A 348 10.81 14.66 15.73
C ILE A 348 10.49 13.25 16.19
N PRO A 349 9.20 12.90 16.41
CA PRO A 349 8.81 11.55 16.82
C PRO A 349 9.21 10.51 15.74
N ALA A 350 9.78 9.38 16.16
CA ALA A 350 10.19 8.32 15.25
C ALA A 350 9.07 7.82 14.30
N PRO A 351 7.79 7.68 14.73
CA PRO A 351 6.69 7.31 13.84
C PRO A 351 6.40 8.32 12.70
N HIS A 352 6.89 9.56 12.83
CA HIS A 352 6.75 10.59 11.80
C HIS A 352 7.80 10.48 10.69
N ILE A 353 8.73 9.53 10.78
CA ILE A 353 9.84 9.35 9.84
C ILE A 353 9.67 8.03 9.10
N ALA A 354 9.77 8.07 7.78
CA ALA A 354 9.82 6.87 6.96
C ALA A 354 11.07 6.85 6.06
N ILE A 355 11.62 5.67 5.86
CA ILE A 355 12.65 5.39 4.86
C ILE A 355 12.05 4.47 3.82
N LEU A 356 11.97 4.96 2.59
CA LEU A 356 11.39 4.23 1.46
C LEU A 356 12.49 3.77 0.52
N TYR A 357 12.33 2.56 -0.02
CA TYR A 357 13.29 1.94 -0.92
C TYR A 357 12.58 1.07 -1.97
N ARG A 358 13.29 0.70 -3.05
CA ARG A 358 12.69 -0.05 -4.16
C ARG A 358 12.55 -1.55 -3.88
N ALA A 359 13.55 -2.18 -3.32
CA ALA A 359 13.61 -3.63 -3.15
C ALA A 359 13.89 -4.03 -1.70
N HIS A 360 13.24 -5.09 -1.22
CA HIS A 360 13.40 -5.59 0.16
C HIS A 360 14.86 -5.88 0.54
N ALA A 361 15.72 -6.25 -0.41
CA ALA A 361 17.14 -6.46 -0.17
C ALA A 361 17.87 -5.25 0.44
N GLN A 362 17.35 -4.03 0.22
CA GLN A 362 17.94 -2.80 0.77
C GLN A 362 17.64 -2.63 2.28
N SER A 363 16.61 -3.29 2.80
CA SER A 363 16.17 -3.09 4.20
C SER A 363 17.19 -3.56 5.23
N GLY A 364 17.95 -4.62 4.95
CA GLY A 364 18.91 -5.18 5.91
C GLY A 364 20.01 -4.20 6.31
N GLN A 365 20.59 -3.52 5.34
CA GLN A 365 21.65 -2.52 5.58
C GLN A 365 21.10 -1.27 6.30
N LEU A 366 19.89 -0.83 5.93
CA LEU A 366 19.21 0.29 6.59
C LEU A 366 18.87 -0.02 8.04
N LEU A 367 18.35 -1.23 8.32
CA LEU A 367 18.05 -1.69 9.68
C LEU A 367 19.31 -1.71 10.55
N GLN A 368 20.40 -2.29 10.02
CA GLN A 368 21.68 -2.34 10.75
C GLN A 368 22.21 -0.94 11.04
N ALA A 369 22.20 -0.06 10.05
CA ALA A 369 22.70 1.31 10.21
C ALA A 369 21.85 2.11 11.23
N LEU A 370 20.53 1.92 11.28
CA LEU A 370 19.66 2.53 12.30
C LEU A 370 19.95 1.96 13.70
N ALA A 371 20.13 0.64 13.80
CA ALA A 371 20.49 0.00 15.07
C ALA A 371 21.83 0.51 15.61
N ASP A 372 22.83 0.73 14.75
CA ASP A 372 24.13 1.31 15.11
C ASP A 372 24.02 2.75 15.65
N GLN A 373 22.93 3.46 15.30
CA GLN A 373 22.58 4.78 15.83
C GLN A 373 21.61 4.71 17.03
N GLY A 374 21.27 3.51 17.53
CA GLY A 374 20.30 3.33 18.60
C GLY A 374 18.85 3.67 18.21
N VAL A 375 18.53 3.71 16.92
CA VAL A 375 17.20 4.03 16.40
C VAL A 375 16.40 2.77 16.17
N ALA A 376 15.26 2.63 16.86
CA ALA A 376 14.32 1.53 16.61
C ALA A 376 13.56 1.74 15.30
N ALA A 377 13.45 0.68 14.50
CA ALA A 377 12.80 0.74 13.20
C ALA A 377 11.97 -0.53 12.92
N THR A 378 10.87 -0.38 12.18
CA THR A 378 9.98 -1.48 11.78
C THR A 378 9.87 -1.53 10.26
N VAL A 379 10.00 -2.74 9.68
CA VAL A 379 9.78 -2.96 8.25
C VAL A 379 8.29 -3.20 7.98
N LEU A 380 7.70 -2.31 7.20
CA LEU A 380 6.31 -2.46 6.78
C LEU A 380 6.19 -3.61 5.77
N GLY A 381 5.19 -4.47 5.97
CA GLY A 381 5.04 -5.71 5.19
C GLY A 381 5.80 -6.90 5.75
N GLY A 382 6.49 -6.74 6.90
CA GLY A 382 6.95 -7.81 7.77
C GLY A 382 5.77 -8.51 8.48
N THR A 383 6.05 -9.23 9.57
CA THR A 383 4.98 -9.83 10.39
C THR A 383 4.06 -8.73 10.90
N ARG A 384 2.76 -8.85 10.67
CA ARG A 384 1.75 -7.87 11.09
C ARG A 384 1.73 -7.71 12.60
N PHE A 385 1.40 -6.51 13.09
CA PHE A 385 1.38 -6.22 14.52
C PHE A 385 0.61 -7.25 15.34
N PHE A 386 -0.64 -7.57 14.95
CA PHE A 386 -1.46 -8.55 15.66
C PHE A 386 -1.03 -10.01 15.43
N ASP A 387 -0.14 -10.26 14.48
CA ASP A 387 0.47 -11.56 14.20
C ASP A 387 1.78 -11.77 14.97
N LEU A 388 2.35 -10.71 15.55
CA LEU A 388 3.54 -10.80 16.40
C LEU A 388 3.28 -11.75 17.58
N PRO A 389 4.17 -12.69 17.87
CA PRO A 389 4.01 -13.64 18.97
C PRO A 389 3.76 -12.97 20.32
N GLU A 390 4.49 -11.89 20.63
CA GLU A 390 4.38 -11.09 21.84
C GLU A 390 3.04 -10.36 21.96
N VAL A 391 2.47 -9.91 20.85
CA VAL A 391 1.15 -9.26 20.82
C VAL A 391 0.05 -10.28 21.02
N ARG A 392 0.12 -11.44 20.35
CA ARG A 392 -0.83 -12.55 20.53
C ARG A 392 -0.81 -13.03 21.99
N GLN A 393 0.38 -13.21 22.56
CA GLN A 393 0.54 -13.60 23.95
C GLN A 393 -0.09 -12.56 24.89
N ALA A 394 0.15 -11.28 24.65
CA ALA A 394 -0.40 -10.19 25.47
C ALA A 394 -1.94 -10.15 25.38
N ILE A 395 -2.52 -10.26 24.19
CA ILE A 395 -3.97 -10.28 24.02
C ILE A 395 -4.59 -11.49 24.71
N MET A 396 -3.98 -12.68 24.63
CA MET A 396 -4.46 -13.87 25.34
C MET A 396 -4.40 -13.70 26.86
N ALA A 397 -3.33 -13.12 27.40
CA ALA A 397 -3.19 -12.84 28.84
C ALA A 397 -4.21 -11.81 29.32
N LEU A 398 -4.42 -10.72 28.57
CA LEU A 398 -5.44 -9.70 28.87
C LEU A 398 -6.86 -10.30 28.86
N ARG A 399 -7.17 -11.20 27.91
CA ARG A 399 -8.46 -11.91 27.88
C ARG A 399 -8.64 -12.85 29.08
N ALA A 400 -7.59 -13.53 29.49
CA ALA A 400 -7.63 -14.37 30.69
C ALA A 400 -7.89 -13.52 31.94
N ALA A 401 -7.22 -12.37 32.05
CA ALA A 401 -7.45 -11.42 33.16
C ALA A 401 -8.87 -10.84 33.14
N ALA A 402 -9.49 -10.67 31.99
CA ALA A 402 -10.86 -10.12 31.86
C ALA A 402 -11.96 -11.10 32.38
N VAL A 403 -11.63 -12.34 32.68
CA VAL A 403 -12.56 -13.35 33.25
C VAL A 403 -12.59 -13.28 34.78
N ALA A 404 -11.50 -12.81 35.41
CA ALA A 404 -11.42 -12.69 36.86
C ALA A 404 -12.07 -11.37 37.35
N PRO A 405 -12.57 -11.30 38.60
CA PRO A 405 -12.98 -10.03 39.19
C PRO A 405 -11.81 -9.06 39.23
N ILE A 406 -12.01 -7.86 38.68
CA ILE A 406 -10.97 -6.84 38.58
C ILE A 406 -11.10 -5.93 39.81
N GLU A 407 -10.10 -5.96 40.70
CA GLU A 407 -10.02 -5.13 41.90
C GLU A 407 -9.27 -3.81 41.70
N THR A 408 -8.57 -3.69 40.54
CA THR A 408 -7.74 -2.54 40.16
C THR A 408 -8.35 -1.77 38.99
N SER A 409 -7.82 -0.56 38.69
CA SER A 409 -8.29 0.18 37.52
C SER A 409 -8.01 -0.57 36.19
N PHE A 410 -8.77 -0.24 35.16
CA PHE A 410 -8.58 -0.82 33.81
C PHE A 410 -7.13 -0.69 33.33
N LEU A 411 -6.55 0.52 33.40
CA LEU A 411 -5.18 0.79 32.96
C LEU A 411 -4.12 0.09 33.82
N ASP A 412 -4.32 0.03 35.12
CA ASP A 412 -3.39 -0.69 36.00
C ASP A 412 -3.41 -2.18 35.71
N THR A 413 -4.59 -2.76 35.50
CA THR A 413 -4.71 -4.17 35.10
C THR A 413 -3.98 -4.46 33.79
N VAL A 414 -4.15 -3.59 32.76
CA VAL A 414 -3.43 -3.75 31.49
C VAL A 414 -1.92 -3.65 31.71
N ARG A 415 -1.46 -2.67 32.48
CA ARG A 415 -0.02 -2.47 32.77
C ARG A 415 0.58 -3.64 33.52
N ASP A 416 -0.12 -4.18 34.49
CA ASP A 416 0.35 -5.33 35.30
C ASP A 416 0.43 -6.61 34.46
N VAL A 417 -0.55 -6.86 33.60
CA VAL A 417 -0.50 -7.98 32.64
C VAL A 417 0.69 -7.82 31.71
N LEU A 418 0.91 -6.64 31.14
CA LEU A 418 2.05 -6.42 30.23
C LEU A 418 3.40 -6.55 30.98
N ARG A 419 3.50 -6.07 32.23
CA ARG A 419 4.68 -6.26 33.09
C ARG A 419 4.97 -7.72 33.38
N SER A 420 3.95 -8.53 33.61
CA SER A 420 4.12 -9.97 33.81
C SER A 420 4.70 -10.68 32.58
N LEU A 421 4.56 -10.07 31.40
CA LEU A 421 5.11 -10.54 30.12
C LEU A 421 6.45 -9.88 29.77
N GLY A 422 7.06 -9.13 30.71
CA GLY A 422 8.38 -8.51 30.51
C GLY A 422 8.36 -7.09 29.93
N PHE A 423 7.24 -6.39 30.04
CA PHE A 423 7.20 -4.94 29.78
C PHE A 423 7.81 -4.17 30.96
N SER A 424 8.60 -3.14 30.67
CA SER A 424 9.17 -2.21 31.65
C SER A 424 8.77 -0.77 31.30
N ASP A 425 8.74 0.13 32.29
CA ASP A 425 8.39 1.52 32.04
C ASP A 425 9.47 2.26 31.22
N GLU A 426 10.72 1.81 31.31
CA GLU A 426 11.81 2.30 30.48
C GLU A 426 12.14 1.31 29.36
N PRO A 427 12.37 1.81 28.13
CA PRO A 427 12.71 0.95 27.00
C PRO A 427 14.11 0.33 27.17
N PRO A 428 14.32 -0.91 26.67
CA PRO A 428 15.64 -1.51 26.61
C PRO A 428 16.64 -0.60 25.89
N PRO A 429 17.87 -0.45 26.40
CA PRO A 429 18.86 0.50 25.86
C PRO A 429 19.42 0.09 24.50
N ALA A 430 19.37 -1.20 24.15
CA ALA A 430 19.84 -1.72 22.87
C ALA A 430 18.69 -2.06 21.94
N GLY A 431 18.91 -1.94 20.62
CA GLY A 431 18.01 -2.44 19.59
C GLY A 431 17.96 -3.98 19.54
N GLY A 432 17.06 -4.54 18.70
CA GLY A 432 16.91 -5.98 18.50
C GLY A 432 15.62 -6.55 19.09
N ALA A 433 15.49 -7.88 19.09
CA ALA A 433 14.24 -8.57 19.41
C ALA A 433 13.61 -8.18 20.76
N LEU A 434 14.43 -7.87 21.78
CA LEU A 434 13.92 -7.38 23.08
C LEU A 434 13.28 -6.00 22.96
N ARG A 435 13.87 -5.11 22.18
CA ARG A 435 13.31 -3.78 21.93
C ARG A 435 12.04 -3.87 21.09
N ASP A 436 12.03 -4.72 20.06
CA ASP A 436 10.84 -4.93 19.23
C ASP A 436 9.66 -5.46 20.04
N ALA A 437 9.92 -6.43 20.93
CA ALA A 437 8.92 -6.97 21.83
C ALA A 437 8.41 -5.92 22.85
N TRP A 438 9.31 -5.07 23.33
CA TRP A 438 8.95 -3.95 24.21
C TRP A 438 8.06 -2.94 23.46
N GLU A 439 8.45 -2.51 22.26
CA GLU A 439 7.68 -1.56 21.43
C GLU A 439 6.27 -2.09 21.10
N ALA A 440 6.16 -3.40 20.82
CA ALA A 440 4.88 -4.04 20.57
C ALA A 440 3.95 -3.98 21.80
N ARG A 441 4.49 -4.23 23.00
CA ARG A 441 3.72 -4.12 24.26
C ARG A 441 3.41 -2.67 24.62
N ALA A 442 4.35 -1.74 24.40
CA ALA A 442 4.12 -0.31 24.57
C ALA A 442 2.99 0.19 23.66
N ALA A 443 2.90 -0.33 22.43
CA ALA A 443 1.82 0.02 21.51
C ALA A 443 0.45 -0.47 22.02
N LEU A 444 0.38 -1.65 22.63
CA LEU A 444 -0.85 -2.13 23.29
C LEU A 444 -1.24 -1.25 24.48
N LEU A 445 -0.27 -0.82 25.28
CA LEU A 445 -0.52 0.10 26.42
C LEU A 445 -1.06 1.45 25.94
N ARG A 446 -0.47 2.05 24.89
CA ARG A 446 -0.98 3.29 24.28
C ARG A 446 -2.41 3.15 23.78
N LEU A 447 -2.78 1.99 23.21
CA LEU A 447 -4.17 1.72 22.81
C LEU A 447 -5.11 1.70 24.03
N ALA A 448 -4.66 1.20 25.17
CA ALA A 448 -5.45 1.20 26.39
C ALA A 448 -5.56 2.62 27.00
N GLU A 449 -4.49 3.41 26.95
CA GLU A 449 -4.48 4.82 27.41
C GLU A 449 -5.39 5.70 26.55
N GLY A 450 -5.54 5.40 25.26
CA GLY A 450 -6.48 6.07 24.35
C GLY A 450 -7.91 5.52 24.37
N ALA A 451 -8.23 4.58 25.26
CA ALA A 451 -9.55 4.00 25.36
C ALA A 451 -10.56 4.98 25.99
N PRO A 452 -11.85 4.97 25.58
CA PRO A 452 -12.89 5.78 26.22
C PRO A 452 -13.00 5.54 27.72
N GLU A 453 -13.31 6.60 28.48
CA GLU A 453 -13.55 6.52 29.92
C GLU A 453 -14.68 5.52 30.23
N GLY A 454 -14.45 4.62 31.18
CA GLY A 454 -15.41 3.58 31.57
C GLY A 454 -15.35 2.30 30.73
N MET A 455 -14.43 2.19 29.75
CA MET A 455 -14.24 0.95 28.99
C MET A 455 -13.79 -0.19 29.91
N THR A 456 -14.42 -1.35 29.79
CA THR A 456 -14.04 -2.56 30.52
C THR A 456 -12.89 -3.30 29.81
N LEU A 457 -12.12 -4.10 30.55
CA LEU A 457 -11.04 -4.92 29.98
C LEU A 457 -11.57 -5.91 28.90
N ARG A 458 -12.79 -6.39 29.09
CA ARG A 458 -13.45 -7.27 28.11
C ARG A 458 -13.75 -6.53 26.80
N GLU A 459 -14.38 -5.37 26.88
CA GLU A 459 -14.67 -4.55 25.69
C GLU A 459 -13.38 -4.14 24.95
N PHE A 460 -12.33 -3.82 25.72
CA PHE A 460 -11.02 -3.51 25.15
C PHE A 460 -10.44 -4.70 24.39
N THR A 461 -10.42 -5.90 24.97
CA THR A 461 -9.88 -7.10 24.33
C THR A 461 -10.72 -7.52 23.12
N ASP A 462 -12.05 -7.39 23.16
CA ASP A 462 -12.93 -7.65 22.02
C ASP A 462 -12.68 -6.61 20.90
N GLY A 463 -12.41 -5.35 21.27
CA GLY A 463 -11.99 -4.30 20.33
C GLY A 463 -10.63 -4.58 19.68
N LEU A 464 -9.64 -5.11 20.43
CA LEU A 464 -8.35 -5.54 19.86
C LEU A 464 -8.53 -6.68 18.84
N MET A 465 -9.39 -7.65 19.14
CA MET A 465 -9.69 -8.75 18.21
C MET A 465 -10.40 -8.27 16.95
N ALA A 466 -11.32 -7.30 17.06
CA ALA A 466 -11.95 -6.67 15.90
C ALA A 466 -10.92 -5.93 15.04
N ARG A 467 -10.01 -5.16 15.65
CA ARG A 467 -8.91 -4.46 14.96
C ARG A 467 -7.97 -5.44 14.27
N ALA A 468 -7.63 -6.55 14.92
CA ALA A 468 -6.83 -7.61 14.32
C ALA A 468 -7.49 -8.18 13.06
N LYS A 469 -8.80 -8.40 13.10
CA LYS A 469 -9.60 -8.87 11.96
C LYS A 469 -9.68 -7.82 10.84
N ASP A 470 -9.87 -6.54 11.20
CA ASP A 470 -9.99 -5.42 10.27
C ASP A 470 -8.62 -4.85 9.84
N GLN A 471 -7.50 -5.42 10.32
CA GLN A 471 -6.12 -5.00 10.02
C GLN A 471 -5.77 -3.56 10.42
N HIS A 472 -6.41 -3.03 11.47
CA HIS A 472 -6.10 -1.72 12.04
C HIS A 472 -4.95 -1.84 13.06
N GLU A 473 -3.72 -1.61 12.60
CA GLU A 473 -2.52 -1.68 13.45
C GLU A 473 -2.29 -0.37 14.21
N PRO A 474 -1.83 -0.43 15.48
CA PRO A 474 -1.43 0.76 16.24
C PRO A 474 -0.10 1.30 15.73
N GLU A 475 0.13 2.61 15.92
CA GLU A 475 1.44 3.20 15.67
C GLU A 475 2.48 2.62 16.64
N MET A 476 3.52 2.00 16.08
CA MET A 476 4.72 1.63 16.83
C MET A 476 5.58 2.88 17.03
N GLY A 477 6.26 3.01 18.17
CA GLY A 477 7.16 4.14 18.47
C GLY A 477 8.47 4.12 17.66
N THR A 478 8.44 3.63 16.41
CA THR A 478 9.60 3.29 15.58
C THR A 478 9.60 4.05 14.26
N VAL A 479 10.78 4.18 13.66
CA VAL A 479 10.92 4.63 12.25
C VAL A 479 10.36 3.57 11.33
N THR A 480 9.60 3.97 10.31
CA THR A 480 9.05 3.04 9.33
C THR A 480 10.01 2.83 8.16
N LEU A 481 10.38 1.58 7.91
CA LEU A 481 11.03 1.14 6.68
C LEU A 481 10.01 0.49 5.76
N SER A 482 9.95 0.91 4.49
CA SER A 482 8.97 0.36 3.56
C SER A 482 9.48 0.32 2.13
N THR A 483 9.03 -0.66 1.34
CA THR A 483 9.16 -0.53 -0.10
C THR A 483 8.24 0.59 -0.61
N LEU A 484 8.62 1.23 -1.71
CA LEU A 484 7.80 2.24 -2.37
C LEU A 484 6.39 1.72 -2.71
N HIS A 485 6.25 0.44 -3.10
CA HIS A 485 4.95 -0.18 -3.37
C HIS A 485 4.07 -0.29 -2.11
N ALA A 486 4.64 -0.77 -1.00
CA ALA A 486 3.90 -0.94 0.25
C ALA A 486 3.56 0.41 0.92
N ALA A 487 4.27 1.48 0.57
CA ALA A 487 4.01 2.83 1.04
C ALA A 487 2.78 3.50 0.38
N LYS A 488 2.22 2.92 -0.70
CA LYS A 488 1.01 3.46 -1.34
C LYS A 488 -0.15 3.50 -0.36
N GLY A 489 -0.85 4.63 -0.31
CA GLY A 489 -1.95 4.88 0.63
C GLY A 489 -1.54 5.37 2.02
N LEU A 490 -0.24 5.39 2.33
CA LEU A 490 0.31 5.89 3.59
C LEU A 490 0.89 7.30 3.43
N GLU A 491 1.26 7.92 4.56
CA GLU A 491 1.86 9.27 4.57
C GLU A 491 2.66 9.50 5.86
N TRP A 492 3.74 10.27 5.75
CA TRP A 492 4.58 10.65 6.88
C TRP A 492 5.00 12.11 6.76
N PRO A 493 5.18 12.82 7.89
CA PRO A 493 5.76 14.16 7.89
C PRO A 493 7.14 14.22 7.22
N HIS A 494 8.00 13.21 7.45
CA HIS A 494 9.39 13.20 7.00
C HIS A 494 9.68 11.90 6.26
N VAL A 495 10.11 11.99 5.00
CA VAL A 495 10.39 10.84 4.14
C VAL A 495 11.82 10.92 3.61
N HIS A 496 12.54 9.81 3.74
CA HIS A 496 13.81 9.54 3.07
C HIS A 496 13.57 8.49 1.98
N ILE A 497 14.02 8.75 0.75
CA ILE A 497 13.98 7.76 -0.33
C ILE A 497 15.42 7.37 -0.66
N ALA A 498 15.75 6.10 -0.42
CA ALA A 498 17.08 5.54 -0.62
C ALA A 498 17.21 4.85 -1.98
N GLY A 499 18.41 4.86 -2.55
CA GLY A 499 18.75 4.10 -3.73
C GLY A 499 18.23 4.67 -5.05
N LEU A 500 18.20 6.01 -5.20
CA LEU A 500 17.90 6.64 -6.49
C LEU A 500 19.10 6.53 -7.44
N SER A 501 19.50 5.31 -7.76
CA SER A 501 20.57 4.97 -8.70
C SER A 501 20.01 4.17 -9.87
N GLU A 502 20.56 4.33 -11.06
CA GLU A 502 20.26 3.47 -12.20
C GLU A 502 20.52 1.99 -11.83
N GLY A 503 19.53 1.13 -12.15
CA GLY A 503 19.55 -0.28 -11.78
C GLY A 503 18.91 -0.60 -10.42
N LEU A 504 18.64 0.41 -9.57
CA LEU A 504 17.84 0.28 -8.35
C LEU A 504 16.48 0.99 -8.49
N LEU A 505 16.46 2.26 -8.87
CA LEU A 505 15.26 3.02 -9.18
C LEU A 505 15.57 4.03 -10.32
N PRO A 506 15.22 3.72 -11.58
CA PRO A 506 14.51 2.53 -12.04
C PRO A 506 15.30 1.24 -11.86
N ILE A 507 14.55 0.13 -11.66
CA ILE A 507 15.16 -1.19 -11.48
C ILE A 507 15.76 -1.70 -12.79
N SER A 508 16.81 -2.53 -12.72
CA SER A 508 17.63 -2.91 -13.88
C SER A 508 16.88 -3.64 -15.01
N TYR A 509 15.81 -4.36 -14.70
CA TYR A 509 14.99 -5.06 -15.69
C TYR A 509 13.88 -4.19 -16.30
N ALA A 510 13.67 -2.97 -15.84
CA ALA A 510 12.78 -2.00 -16.47
C ALA A 510 13.49 -1.39 -17.68
N THR A 511 13.25 -1.96 -18.87
CA THR A 511 13.96 -1.60 -20.10
C THR A 511 13.06 -0.95 -21.15
N THR A 512 11.75 -1.20 -21.11
CA THR A 512 10.80 -0.56 -22.02
C THR A 512 10.34 0.80 -21.48
N PHE A 513 9.79 1.63 -22.38
CA PHE A 513 9.25 2.93 -21.99
C PHE A 513 8.16 2.81 -20.91
N GLU A 514 7.26 1.85 -21.06
CA GLU A 514 6.15 1.60 -20.14
C GLU A 514 6.65 1.17 -18.76
N GLN A 515 7.66 0.29 -18.72
CA GLN A 515 8.29 -0.17 -17.47
C GLN A 515 9.01 0.97 -16.75
N ILE A 516 9.78 1.79 -17.48
CA ILE A 516 10.45 2.96 -16.90
C ILE A 516 9.42 3.99 -16.43
N ASP A 517 8.31 4.15 -17.15
CA ASP A 517 7.24 5.06 -16.74
C ASP A 517 6.50 4.55 -15.49
N GLU A 518 6.37 3.23 -15.31
CA GLU A 518 5.87 2.63 -14.07
C GLU A 518 6.83 2.88 -12.89
N GLU A 519 8.14 2.71 -13.08
CA GLU A 519 9.15 3.05 -12.06
C GLU A 519 9.14 4.55 -11.72
N ARG A 520 8.87 5.44 -12.69
CA ARG A 520 8.68 6.87 -12.44
C ARG A 520 7.45 7.13 -11.58
N ARG A 521 6.30 6.49 -11.88
CA ARG A 521 5.10 6.57 -11.04
C ARG A 521 5.37 6.03 -9.63
N LEU A 522 6.18 4.99 -9.50
CA LEU A 522 6.59 4.47 -8.21
C LEU A 522 7.44 5.47 -7.41
N ALA A 523 8.39 6.17 -8.07
CA ALA A 523 9.13 7.27 -7.45
C ALA A 523 8.18 8.41 -7.04
N TYR A 524 7.23 8.79 -7.90
CA TYR A 524 6.18 9.78 -7.59
C TYR A 524 5.33 9.37 -6.38
N VAL A 525 4.94 8.10 -6.29
CA VAL A 525 4.24 7.59 -5.10
C VAL A 525 5.09 7.81 -3.85
N GLY A 526 6.37 7.46 -3.87
CA GLY A 526 7.27 7.69 -2.74
C GLY A 526 7.39 9.16 -2.34
N ILE A 527 7.63 10.04 -3.30
CA ILE A 527 7.74 11.49 -3.10
C ILE A 527 6.47 12.05 -2.44
N THR A 528 5.30 11.69 -2.96
CA THR A 528 4.00 12.16 -2.46
C THR A 528 3.58 11.56 -1.12
N ARG A 529 4.40 10.67 -0.52
CA ARG A 529 4.21 10.23 0.88
C ARG A 529 4.70 11.27 1.88
N ALA A 530 5.60 12.16 1.48
CA ALA A 530 6.13 13.22 2.33
C ALA A 530 5.11 14.36 2.51
N ALA A 531 4.85 14.72 3.78
CA ALA A 531 4.02 15.87 4.07
C ALA A 531 4.84 17.16 4.24
N ARG A 532 6.04 17.08 4.84
CA ARG A 532 6.86 18.25 5.19
C ARG A 532 8.26 18.24 4.57
N THR A 533 9.02 17.16 4.82
CA THR A 533 10.40 17.07 4.32
C THR A 533 10.60 15.84 3.48
N LEU A 534 11.35 16.00 2.40
CA LEU A 534 11.77 14.96 1.50
C LEU A 534 13.29 14.96 1.38
N SER A 535 13.92 13.83 1.67
CA SER A 535 15.35 13.60 1.45
C SER A 535 15.50 12.46 0.45
N LEU A 536 16.29 12.67 -0.58
CA LEU A 536 16.58 11.72 -1.63
C LEU A 536 18.05 11.33 -1.54
N SER A 537 18.39 10.08 -1.76
CA SER A 537 19.78 9.66 -1.77
C SER A 537 20.07 8.63 -2.86
N TRP A 538 21.33 8.60 -3.28
CA TRP A 538 21.83 7.63 -4.22
C TRP A 538 23.28 7.26 -3.90
N SER A 539 23.73 6.09 -4.35
CA SER A 539 25.09 5.62 -4.16
C SER A 539 25.69 5.08 -5.45
N ARG A 540 27.04 5.14 -5.55
CA ARG A 540 27.80 4.57 -6.66
C ARG A 540 27.87 3.05 -6.61
N GLY A 541 27.55 2.44 -5.46
CA GLY A 541 27.59 0.99 -5.25
C GLY A 541 28.99 0.42 -5.10
N GLN A 542 29.06 -0.87 -4.74
CA GLN A 542 30.34 -1.59 -4.49
C GLN A 542 30.85 -2.39 -5.70
N GLY A 543 30.17 -2.31 -6.87
CA GLY A 543 30.51 -3.08 -8.06
C GLY A 543 31.76 -2.54 -8.79
N ARG A 544 32.32 -3.36 -9.70
CA ARG A 544 33.44 -2.95 -10.59
C ARG A 544 33.06 -1.74 -11.46
N THR A 545 31.78 -1.60 -11.81
CA THR A 545 31.25 -0.46 -12.55
C THR A 545 30.40 0.37 -11.61
N PRO A 546 30.77 1.62 -11.33
CA PRO A 546 29.95 2.51 -10.50
C PRO A 546 28.56 2.73 -11.13
N ARG A 547 27.51 2.74 -10.29
CA ARG A 547 26.18 3.16 -10.71
C ARG A 547 26.17 4.68 -10.93
N SER A 548 25.36 5.12 -11.88
CA SER A 548 25.04 6.55 -12.08
C SER A 548 23.81 6.93 -11.24
N PRO A 549 23.61 8.23 -10.95
CA PRO A 549 22.38 8.70 -10.34
C PRO A 549 21.18 8.34 -11.22
N SER A 550 20.04 8.09 -10.60
CA SER A 550 18.78 7.82 -11.28
C SER A 550 18.46 8.94 -12.30
N ARG A 551 18.03 8.56 -13.50
CA ARG A 551 17.52 9.52 -14.51
C ARG A 551 16.41 10.40 -13.98
N PHE A 552 15.65 9.93 -13.00
CA PHE A 552 14.56 10.67 -12.36
C PHE A 552 15.06 11.92 -11.63
N LEU A 553 16.28 11.90 -11.07
CA LEU A 553 16.89 13.07 -10.45
C LEU A 553 17.19 14.17 -11.50
N ALA A 554 17.63 13.78 -12.69
CA ALA A 554 17.87 14.71 -13.79
C ALA A 554 16.54 15.29 -14.33
N GLU A 555 15.47 14.48 -14.42
CA GLU A 555 14.13 14.91 -14.83
C GLU A 555 13.50 15.91 -13.84
N ILE A 556 13.70 15.72 -12.54
CA ILE A 556 13.26 16.65 -11.49
C ILE A 556 14.01 17.99 -11.64
N GLY A 557 15.30 17.96 -11.90
CA GLY A 557 16.14 19.11 -12.15
C GLY A 557 16.63 19.86 -10.89
N THR A 558 17.73 20.59 -11.03
CA THR A 558 18.45 21.25 -9.93
C THR A 558 17.73 22.46 -9.31
N ARG A 559 16.65 22.96 -9.93
CA ARG A 559 15.87 24.09 -9.39
C ARG A 559 14.97 23.70 -8.22
N THR A 560 14.69 22.39 -8.08
CA THR A 560 13.77 21.85 -7.09
C THR A 560 14.47 21.05 -6.00
N LEU A 561 15.79 20.87 -6.11
CA LEU A 561 16.60 20.06 -5.24
C LEU A 561 17.88 20.78 -4.82
N ASP A 562 18.25 20.67 -3.55
CA ASP A 562 19.57 21.04 -3.04
C ASP A 562 20.48 19.80 -3.08
N ALA A 563 21.72 19.95 -3.53
CA ALA A 563 22.70 18.86 -3.62
C ALA A 563 23.69 18.93 -2.46
N GLU A 564 23.81 17.85 -1.72
CA GLU A 564 24.79 17.69 -0.64
C GLU A 564 25.68 16.46 -0.89
N ARG A 565 26.98 16.56 -0.52
CA ARG A 565 27.88 15.39 -0.50
C ARG A 565 27.84 14.70 0.85
N GLY A 566 27.60 13.42 0.87
CA GLY A 566 27.68 12.62 2.08
C GLY A 566 29.11 12.61 2.64
N SER A 567 29.28 13.00 3.91
CA SER A 567 30.58 12.95 4.55
C SER A 567 31.02 11.47 4.75
N SER A 568 32.10 11.05 4.07
CA SER A 568 32.78 9.82 4.38
C SER A 568 33.57 10.01 5.68
N THR A 569 33.08 9.47 6.78
CA THR A 569 33.92 9.27 7.97
C THR A 569 34.83 8.07 7.69
N SER A 570 36.02 8.32 7.17
CA SER A 570 37.12 7.33 7.23
C SER A 570 37.38 7.04 8.71
N ALA A 571 37.07 5.82 9.16
CA ALA A 571 37.50 5.33 10.44
C ALA A 571 39.03 5.55 10.55
N GLY A 572 39.45 6.24 11.61
CA GLY A 572 40.77 6.76 11.77
C GLY A 572 41.89 5.70 11.56
N ARG A 573 42.68 5.92 10.53
CA ARG A 573 44.01 5.38 10.49
C ARG A 573 44.83 6.17 11.51
N SER A 574 45.14 5.54 12.63
CA SER A 574 46.13 6.02 13.58
C SER A 574 47.43 6.34 12.83
N PRO A 575 48.05 7.49 13.04
CA PRO A 575 49.34 7.79 12.40
C PRO A 575 50.40 6.81 12.91
N ARG A 576 50.95 6.02 12.00
CA ARG A 576 52.16 5.23 12.27
C ARG A 576 53.29 6.21 12.57
N THR A 577 53.78 6.22 13.81
CA THR A 577 55.01 6.88 14.21
C THR A 577 56.18 6.30 13.39
N PRO A 578 57.06 7.12 12.79
CA PRO A 578 58.25 6.61 12.11
C PRO A 578 59.27 6.15 13.15
N SER A 579 59.71 4.90 13.06
CA SER A 579 60.84 4.37 13.82
C SER A 579 62.13 5.11 13.42
N PRO A 580 63.00 5.46 14.38
CA PRO A 580 64.29 6.10 14.08
C PRO A 580 65.24 5.12 13.40
N ARG A 581 65.79 5.50 12.27
CA ARG A 581 66.88 4.79 11.61
C ARG A 581 68.13 4.83 12.50
N GLY A 582 68.57 3.65 12.98
CA GLY A 582 69.87 3.46 13.61
C GLY A 582 71.01 3.64 12.60
N SER A 583 71.89 4.54 12.89
CA SER A 583 73.19 4.72 12.22
C SER A 583 74.10 3.59 12.59
N ALA A 584 74.57 2.84 11.61
CA ALA A 584 75.69 1.91 11.79
C ALA A 584 77.04 2.63 11.65
N PRO A 585 78.04 2.37 12.50
CA PRO A 585 79.35 2.93 12.33
C PRO A 585 80.19 2.11 11.31
N ARG A 586 80.91 2.84 10.53
CA ARG A 586 82.04 2.24 9.71
C ARG A 586 83.19 1.84 10.62
N GLY A 587 83.72 0.70 10.43
CA GLY A 587 84.97 0.16 10.83
C GLY A 587 85.33 -1.01 9.93
#